data_edb3fdc58de55284c6112da77a93df77
#
_entry.id   edb3fdc58de55284c6112da77a93df77
#
_cell.length_a   1.000
_cell.length_b   1.000
_cell.length_c   1.000
_cell.angle_alpha   90.00
_cell.angle_beta   90.00
_cell.angle_gamma   90.00
#
_symmetry.space_group_name_H-M   'P 1'
#
loop_
_entity.id
_entity.type
_entity.pdbx_description
1 polymer ?
#
loop_
_entity_poly.entity_id
_entity_poly.type
_entity_poly.pdbx_seq_one_letter_code
_entity_poly.pdbx_strand_id
1 'polypeptide(L)'
;MKVENFAKILNADFYTGVPDSQLKALCNYLMHTYGIDPKHHVIAANEGNCTALAAGYHLATGKVPVVYMQNSGEGNIINPVASLLNDKVYAIPMIFVIGWRGEPGIHDEPQHIYQGEVTLKLLEDMGIRYFVIGKDTTEEEVSAAMQDFRKELDCGEDVAFVIRKGALSYEEKVEYRNDNPMIREEIIRHIVQASGEDPIVSTTGKASRELFEIREHNGQSHKYDFLTVGSMGHSSSIALGVAVQKPGTKVWCVDGDGAVLMHMGSMAVLGSTAPENMVHIVINNGAHETVGGMPTVAANIDLVAIAGACGYPNAVSVTTYEELDRELVAAKERDALTFIEVKCGIGAREDLGRPTTTALENKQNFMEYLKECR
;
A
#
# COMPACT_ATOMS: atom_id res chain seq x y z
N MET A 1 -21.15 10.39 10.83
CA MET A 1 -20.87 11.68 11.48
C MET A 1 -19.94 12.54 10.62
N LYS A 2 -19.89 13.87 10.82
CA LYS A 2 -18.88 14.74 10.19
C LYS A 2 -17.50 14.47 10.78
N VAL A 3 -16.49 14.37 9.92
CA VAL A 3 -15.12 14.07 10.35
C VAL A 3 -14.51 15.15 11.24
N GLU A 4 -14.92 16.41 11.05
CA GLU A 4 -14.47 17.55 11.89
C GLU A 4 -14.90 17.36 13.35
N ASN A 5 -16.09 16.80 13.58
CA ASN A 5 -16.57 16.50 14.93
C ASN A 5 -15.83 15.29 15.52
N PHE A 6 -15.57 14.27 14.70
CA PHE A 6 -14.73 13.14 15.12
C PHE A 6 -13.32 13.60 15.51
N ALA A 7 -12.66 14.42 14.71
CA ALA A 7 -11.34 14.98 15.03
C ALA A 7 -11.34 15.80 16.32
N LYS A 8 -12.40 16.58 16.56
CA LYS A 8 -12.57 17.32 17.85
C LYS A 8 -12.71 16.38 19.04
N ILE A 9 -13.42 15.25 18.88
CA ILE A 9 -13.58 14.24 19.96
C ILE A 9 -12.24 13.56 20.25
N LEU A 10 -11.46 13.22 19.22
CA LEU A 10 -10.09 12.66 19.39
C LEU A 10 -9.20 13.63 20.13
N ASN A 11 -9.30 14.93 19.86
CA ASN A 11 -8.51 16.00 20.48
C ASN A 11 -7.00 15.72 20.42
N ALA A 12 -6.52 15.36 19.24
CA ALA A 12 -5.12 15.05 18.99
C ALA A 12 -4.47 16.12 18.10
N ASP A 13 -3.19 16.41 18.37
CA ASP A 13 -2.40 17.38 17.62
C ASP A 13 -1.52 16.74 16.54
N PHE A 14 -1.37 15.41 16.57
CA PHE A 14 -0.51 14.69 15.63
C PHE A 14 -1.19 13.45 15.08
N TYR A 15 -1.15 13.34 13.75
CA TYR A 15 -1.70 12.24 12.96
C TYR A 15 -0.62 11.66 12.04
N THR A 16 -0.55 10.34 11.97
CA THR A 16 0.27 9.66 10.95
C THR A 16 -0.45 8.42 10.48
N GLY A 17 -0.20 7.98 9.26
CA GLY A 17 -0.86 6.78 8.76
C GLY A 17 -0.50 6.45 7.33
N VAL A 18 -1.04 5.32 6.87
CA VAL A 18 -1.09 4.93 5.47
C VAL A 18 -2.52 5.15 4.98
N PRO A 19 -2.73 5.92 3.90
CA PRO A 19 -4.07 6.26 3.42
C PRO A 19 -4.93 5.04 3.09
N ASP A 20 -6.22 5.12 3.41
CA ASP A 20 -7.21 4.10 3.12
C ASP A 20 -8.50 4.67 2.53
N SER A 21 -9.14 3.91 1.64
CA SER A 21 -10.38 4.31 0.96
C SER A 21 -11.59 4.42 1.90
N GLN A 22 -11.66 3.62 2.98
CA GLN A 22 -12.72 3.74 4.00
C GLN A 22 -12.55 5.00 4.85
N LEU A 23 -11.29 5.44 5.03
CA LEU A 23 -10.92 6.64 5.79
C LEU A 23 -10.78 7.88 4.90
N LYS A 24 -11.29 7.85 3.65
CA LYS A 24 -11.15 8.97 2.70
C LYS A 24 -11.60 10.31 3.28
N ALA A 25 -12.67 10.34 4.09
CA ALA A 25 -13.13 11.55 4.77
C ALA A 25 -12.07 12.10 5.73
N LEU A 26 -11.46 11.24 6.55
CA LEU A 26 -10.38 11.62 7.46
C LEU A 26 -9.15 12.07 6.70
N CYS A 27 -8.74 11.33 5.68
CA CYS A 27 -7.59 11.67 4.85
C CYS A 27 -7.75 13.05 4.18
N ASN A 28 -8.91 13.33 3.57
CA ASN A 28 -9.19 14.63 2.97
C ASN A 28 -9.19 15.77 4.02
N TYR A 29 -9.80 15.54 5.19
CA TYR A 29 -9.79 16.48 6.28
C TYR A 29 -8.37 16.84 6.76
N LEU A 30 -7.54 15.83 6.98
CA LEU A 30 -6.16 16.01 7.43
C LEU A 30 -5.33 16.76 6.38
N MET A 31 -5.47 16.41 5.10
CA MET A 31 -4.77 17.10 4.02
C MET A 31 -5.25 18.53 3.82
N HIS A 32 -6.55 18.82 4.00
CA HIS A 32 -7.08 20.19 3.93
C HIS A 32 -6.60 21.02 5.13
N THR A 33 -6.62 20.43 6.32
CA THR A 33 -6.31 21.15 7.56
C THR A 33 -4.81 21.37 7.77
N TYR A 34 -4.00 20.36 7.52
CA TYR A 34 -2.57 20.35 7.85
C TYR A 34 -1.67 20.20 6.60
N GLY A 35 -2.19 19.64 5.51
CA GLY A 35 -1.33 19.19 4.41
C GLY A 35 -0.40 18.06 4.87
N ILE A 36 0.87 18.13 4.44
CA ILE A 36 1.97 17.35 4.98
C ILE A 36 2.82 18.29 5.84
N ASP A 37 2.64 18.21 7.13
CA ASP A 37 3.36 18.99 8.12
C ASP A 37 3.98 18.03 9.13
N PRO A 38 5.32 17.94 9.22
CA PRO A 38 6.01 17.04 10.15
C PRO A 38 5.60 17.19 11.62
N LYS A 39 4.98 18.31 11.99
CA LYS A 39 4.52 18.55 13.38
C LYS A 39 3.10 18.08 13.64
N HIS A 40 2.27 17.94 12.58
CA HIS A 40 0.84 17.67 12.73
C HIS A 40 0.36 16.47 11.92
N HIS A 41 0.86 16.27 10.69
CA HIS A 41 0.39 15.19 9.83
C HIS A 41 1.49 14.65 8.92
N VAL A 42 1.81 13.38 9.08
CA VAL A 42 2.81 12.68 8.26
C VAL A 42 2.20 11.43 7.64
N ILE A 43 2.26 11.34 6.30
CA ILE A 43 1.95 10.11 5.58
C ILE A 43 3.23 9.27 5.55
N ALA A 44 3.22 8.13 6.25
CA ALA A 44 4.35 7.24 6.27
C ALA A 44 4.19 6.09 5.27
N ALA A 45 5.28 5.40 5.00
CA ALA A 45 5.29 4.35 3.98
C ALA A 45 4.71 3.01 4.45
N ASN A 46 4.66 2.78 5.78
CA ASN A 46 4.24 1.51 6.39
C ASN A 46 3.63 1.77 7.77
N GLU A 47 2.63 1.00 8.18
CA GLU A 47 1.89 1.19 9.43
C GLU A 47 2.76 0.98 10.67
N GLY A 48 3.73 0.07 10.62
CA GLY A 48 4.73 -0.08 11.69
C GLY A 48 5.60 1.16 11.85
N ASN A 49 5.99 1.81 10.74
CA ASN A 49 6.70 3.09 10.77
C ASN A 49 5.82 4.21 11.32
N CYS A 50 4.51 4.23 10.98
CA CYS A 50 3.55 5.17 11.57
C CYS A 50 3.54 5.04 13.09
N THR A 51 3.42 3.82 13.59
CA THR A 51 3.37 3.50 15.01
C THR A 51 4.65 3.96 15.74
N ALA A 52 5.82 3.69 15.15
CA ALA A 52 7.09 4.12 15.72
C ALA A 52 7.26 5.66 15.71
N LEU A 53 6.84 6.33 14.63
CA LEU A 53 6.85 7.80 14.55
C LEU A 53 5.93 8.42 15.58
N ALA A 54 4.74 7.87 15.75
CA ALA A 54 3.76 8.28 16.74
C ALA A 54 4.30 8.07 18.20
N ALA A 55 4.99 6.95 18.44
CA ALA A 55 5.67 6.73 19.71
C ALA A 55 6.73 7.81 19.98
N GLY A 56 7.52 8.18 18.97
CA GLY A 56 8.48 9.28 19.07
C GLY A 56 7.83 10.63 19.41
N TYR A 57 6.65 10.91 18.80
CA TYR A 57 5.86 12.10 19.15
C TYR A 57 5.41 12.08 20.63
N HIS A 58 4.89 10.95 21.11
CA HIS A 58 4.49 10.80 22.50
C HIS A 58 5.67 11.02 23.45
N LEU A 59 6.80 10.39 23.20
CA LEU A 59 8.01 10.54 24.02
C LEU A 59 8.51 11.98 24.09
N ALA A 60 8.36 12.74 23.01
CA ALA A 60 8.80 14.13 22.94
C ALA A 60 7.81 15.12 23.59
N THR A 61 6.52 14.82 23.63
CA THR A 61 5.47 15.78 24.00
C THR A 61 4.62 15.36 25.19
N GLY A 62 4.60 14.08 25.53
CA GLY A 62 3.68 13.49 26.51
C GLY A 62 2.22 13.42 26.02
N LYS A 63 1.93 13.82 24.77
CA LYS A 63 0.59 13.80 24.19
C LYS A 63 0.30 12.49 23.47
N VAL A 64 -1.00 12.14 23.35
CA VAL A 64 -1.45 10.94 22.65
C VAL A 64 -1.61 11.21 21.16
N PRO A 65 -0.89 10.51 20.29
CA PRO A 65 -1.01 10.61 18.82
C PRO A 65 -2.15 9.75 18.26
N VAL A 66 -2.48 9.99 16.99
CA VAL A 66 -3.41 9.18 16.20
C VAL A 66 -2.66 8.49 15.06
N VAL A 67 -2.84 7.18 14.94
CA VAL A 67 -2.37 6.38 13.80
C VAL A 67 -3.58 5.88 13.02
N TYR A 68 -3.67 6.22 11.73
CA TYR A 68 -4.77 5.78 10.86
C TYR A 68 -4.28 4.80 9.80
N MET A 69 -5.11 3.79 9.50
CA MET A 69 -4.78 2.73 8.54
C MET A 69 -6.00 1.97 8.04
N GLN A 70 -5.83 1.21 6.99
CA GLN A 70 -6.74 0.11 6.65
C GLN A 70 -6.53 -1.05 7.61
N ASN A 71 -7.56 -1.85 7.88
CA ASN A 71 -7.41 -3.04 8.73
C ASN A 71 -6.38 -4.05 8.22
N SER A 72 -6.03 -4.05 6.92
CA SER A 72 -4.91 -4.85 6.41
C SER A 72 -3.55 -4.44 7.00
N GLY A 73 -3.43 -3.19 7.46
CA GLY A 73 -2.24 -2.68 8.13
C GLY A 73 -2.05 -3.19 9.57
N GLU A 74 -3.08 -3.79 10.19
CA GLU A 74 -2.97 -4.38 11.53
C GLU A 74 -1.81 -5.37 11.63
N GLY A 75 -1.58 -6.16 10.57
CA GLY A 75 -0.44 -7.08 10.52
C GLY A 75 0.92 -6.40 10.70
N ASN A 76 1.08 -5.17 10.21
CA ASN A 76 2.32 -4.41 10.30
C ASN A 76 2.54 -3.76 11.68
N ILE A 77 1.50 -3.64 12.49
CA ILE A 77 1.60 -3.05 13.84
C ILE A 77 1.70 -4.09 14.95
N ILE A 78 1.52 -5.38 14.69
CA ILE A 78 1.56 -6.43 15.72
C ILE A 78 2.85 -6.34 16.54
N ASN A 79 4.01 -6.32 15.88
CA ASN A 79 5.28 -6.23 16.60
C ASN A 79 5.48 -4.89 17.32
N PRO A 80 5.26 -3.72 16.70
CA PRO A 80 5.31 -2.44 17.42
C PRO A 80 4.39 -2.37 18.62
N VAL A 81 3.14 -2.83 18.52
CA VAL A 81 2.22 -2.87 19.67
C VAL A 81 2.76 -3.79 20.78
N ALA A 82 3.10 -5.03 20.43
CA ALA A 82 3.51 -6.03 21.40
C ALA A 82 4.85 -5.74 22.08
N SER A 83 5.80 -5.11 21.39
CA SER A 83 7.19 -4.98 21.87
C SER A 83 7.68 -3.54 22.05
N LEU A 84 6.85 -2.53 21.73
CA LEU A 84 7.16 -1.12 21.95
C LEU A 84 6.06 -0.43 22.77
N LEU A 85 4.78 -0.52 22.35
CA LEU A 85 3.71 0.24 22.99
C LEU A 85 3.21 -0.39 24.28
N ASN A 86 3.09 -1.71 24.32
CA ASN A 86 2.44 -2.49 25.38
C ASN A 86 2.84 -2.02 26.80
N ASP A 87 1.90 -2.08 27.74
CA ASP A 87 2.04 -1.69 29.13
C ASP A 87 3.18 -2.44 29.87
N LYS A 88 3.47 -3.67 29.44
CA LYS A 88 4.58 -4.49 29.96
C LYS A 88 5.95 -4.10 29.41
N VAL A 89 6.00 -3.14 28.47
CA VAL A 89 7.24 -2.67 27.85
C VAL A 89 7.48 -1.19 28.17
N TYR A 90 6.87 -0.28 27.40
CA TYR A 90 7.05 1.16 27.61
C TYR A 90 5.77 1.91 27.96
N ALA A 91 4.61 1.27 27.87
CA ALA A 91 3.30 1.86 28.14
C ALA A 91 3.10 3.19 27.37
N ILE A 92 3.27 3.17 26.06
CA ILE A 92 3.11 4.33 25.18
C ILE A 92 1.71 4.34 24.60
N PRO A 93 0.79 5.19 25.06
CA PRO A 93 -0.61 5.17 24.63
C PRO A 93 -0.78 5.70 23.22
N MET A 94 -1.69 5.09 22.46
CA MET A 94 -1.98 5.45 21.07
C MET A 94 -3.46 5.30 20.72
N ILE A 95 -3.97 6.19 19.86
CA ILE A 95 -5.30 6.04 19.27
C ILE A 95 -5.14 5.52 17.84
N PHE A 96 -5.61 4.31 17.58
CA PHE A 96 -5.72 3.78 16.23
C PHE A 96 -7.06 4.15 15.61
N VAL A 97 -7.07 4.55 14.32
CA VAL A 97 -8.27 4.75 13.51
C VAL A 97 -8.19 3.82 12.32
N ILE A 98 -9.02 2.79 12.33
CA ILE A 98 -8.89 1.64 11.43
C ILE A 98 -10.10 1.58 10.50
N GLY A 99 -9.86 1.68 9.18
CA GLY A 99 -10.88 1.47 8.17
C GLY A 99 -11.18 -0.02 8.01
N TRP A 100 -12.42 -0.44 8.28
CA TRP A 100 -12.80 -1.85 8.27
C TRP A 100 -13.22 -2.29 6.87
N ARG A 101 -12.29 -2.86 6.11
CA ARG A 101 -12.55 -3.55 4.85
C ARG A 101 -12.91 -5.00 5.13
N GLY A 102 -13.80 -5.58 4.30
CA GLY A 102 -14.21 -6.97 4.43
C GLY A 102 -15.04 -7.29 5.69
N GLU A 103 -15.75 -6.28 6.23
CA GLU A 103 -16.66 -6.49 7.36
C GLU A 103 -17.59 -7.68 7.07
N PRO A 104 -17.74 -8.67 7.98
CA PRO A 104 -18.62 -9.83 7.79
C PRO A 104 -20.04 -9.43 7.38
N GLY A 105 -20.55 -10.05 6.31
CA GLY A 105 -21.87 -9.74 5.76
C GLY A 105 -21.93 -8.57 4.78
N ILE A 106 -20.82 -7.87 4.56
CA ILE A 106 -20.70 -6.78 3.58
C ILE A 106 -19.85 -7.26 2.41
N HIS A 107 -20.36 -7.09 1.17
CA HIS A 107 -19.58 -7.45 -0.02
C HIS A 107 -18.34 -6.58 -0.16
N ASP A 108 -17.18 -7.23 -0.30
CA ASP A 108 -15.89 -6.57 -0.54
C ASP A 108 -15.01 -7.47 -1.44
N GLU A 109 -13.80 -7.00 -1.79
CA GLU A 109 -12.84 -7.73 -2.59
C GLU A 109 -12.30 -8.98 -1.87
N PRO A 110 -11.94 -10.04 -2.62
CA PRO A 110 -11.51 -11.31 -2.02
C PRO A 110 -10.41 -11.19 -0.97
N GLN A 111 -9.42 -10.30 -1.18
CA GLN A 111 -8.32 -10.07 -0.26
C GLN A 111 -8.74 -9.46 1.08
N HIS A 112 -9.91 -8.83 1.13
CA HIS A 112 -10.41 -8.18 2.35
C HIS A 112 -11.30 -9.09 3.19
N ILE A 113 -11.86 -10.17 2.63
CA ILE A 113 -12.84 -11.02 3.32
C ILE A 113 -12.27 -11.58 4.62
N TYR A 114 -11.20 -12.37 4.53
CA TYR A 114 -10.59 -12.97 5.72
C TYR A 114 -9.98 -11.90 6.66
N GLN A 115 -9.38 -10.86 6.10
CA GLN A 115 -8.86 -9.74 6.89
C GLN A 115 -9.97 -9.07 7.71
N GLY A 116 -11.15 -8.87 7.13
CA GLY A 116 -12.29 -8.29 7.82
C GLY A 116 -12.85 -9.19 8.92
N GLU A 117 -12.82 -10.52 8.73
CA GLU A 117 -13.27 -11.50 9.74
C GLU A 117 -12.37 -11.49 10.98
N VAL A 118 -11.06 -11.27 10.82
CA VAL A 118 -10.10 -11.35 11.93
C VAL A 118 -9.79 -10.00 12.59
N THR A 119 -10.19 -8.87 11.99
CA THR A 119 -9.88 -7.52 12.45
C THR A 119 -10.13 -7.30 13.95
N LEU A 120 -11.36 -7.49 14.41
CA LEU A 120 -11.70 -7.23 15.81
C LEU A 120 -10.99 -8.21 16.75
N LYS A 121 -10.82 -9.46 16.32
CA LYS A 121 -10.11 -10.47 17.11
C LYS A 121 -8.62 -10.15 17.23
N LEU A 122 -7.98 -9.60 16.19
CA LEU A 122 -6.58 -9.16 16.27
C LEU A 122 -6.42 -8.04 17.28
N LEU A 123 -7.34 -7.08 17.32
CA LEU A 123 -7.34 -6.01 18.33
C LEU A 123 -7.48 -6.58 19.75
N GLU A 124 -8.41 -7.54 19.96
CA GLU A 124 -8.60 -8.24 21.24
C GLU A 124 -7.32 -8.99 21.66
N ASP A 125 -6.73 -9.76 20.74
CA ASP A 125 -5.51 -10.54 21.00
C ASP A 125 -4.28 -9.62 21.30
N MET A 126 -4.26 -8.40 20.75
CA MET A 126 -3.25 -7.38 21.06
C MET A 126 -3.55 -6.57 22.35
N GLY A 127 -4.70 -6.80 22.99
CA GLY A 127 -5.12 -6.04 24.16
C GLY A 127 -5.62 -4.63 23.86
N ILE A 128 -5.91 -4.32 22.59
CA ILE A 128 -6.40 -3.01 22.17
C ILE A 128 -7.92 -2.94 22.34
N ARG A 129 -8.38 -2.09 23.24
CA ARG A 129 -9.81 -1.82 23.40
C ARG A 129 -10.32 -1.02 22.20
N TYR A 130 -11.45 -1.43 21.61
CA TYR A 130 -11.97 -0.78 20.42
C TYR A 130 -13.44 -0.36 20.55
N PHE A 131 -13.84 0.61 19.71
CA PHE A 131 -15.21 1.02 19.49
C PHE A 131 -15.50 1.10 17.98
N VAL A 132 -16.58 0.43 17.54
CA VAL A 132 -16.96 0.39 16.12
C VAL A 132 -17.89 1.55 15.79
N ILE A 133 -17.52 2.37 14.81
CA ILE A 133 -18.33 3.50 14.33
C ILE A 133 -19.02 3.11 13.03
N GLY A 134 -20.35 3.08 13.06
CA GLY A 134 -21.23 2.86 11.90
C GLY A 134 -21.90 4.15 11.43
N LYS A 135 -22.78 4.03 10.43
CA LYS A 135 -23.53 5.17 9.89
C LYS A 135 -24.50 5.79 10.90
N ASP A 136 -25.06 4.93 11.77
CA ASP A 136 -26.08 5.31 12.76
C ASP A 136 -25.47 5.67 14.12
N THR A 137 -24.14 5.53 14.27
CA THR A 137 -23.44 5.90 15.51
C THR A 137 -23.47 7.40 15.70
N THR A 138 -23.94 7.85 16.85
CA THR A 138 -24.07 9.26 17.19
C THR A 138 -22.75 9.86 17.72
N GLU A 139 -22.67 11.19 17.71
CA GLU A 139 -21.51 11.91 18.27
C GLU A 139 -21.40 11.74 19.79
N GLU A 140 -22.56 11.61 20.46
CA GLU A 140 -22.63 11.35 21.90
C GLU A 140 -22.05 9.98 22.27
N GLU A 141 -22.37 8.95 21.47
CA GLU A 141 -21.81 7.59 21.67
C GLU A 141 -20.31 7.57 21.48
N VAL A 142 -19.79 8.24 20.42
CA VAL A 142 -18.34 8.34 20.19
C VAL A 142 -17.64 9.14 21.28
N SER A 143 -18.28 10.22 21.74
CA SER A 143 -17.76 11.04 22.87
C SER A 143 -17.69 10.24 24.16
N ALA A 144 -18.73 9.42 24.44
CA ALA A 144 -18.75 8.57 25.61
C ALA A 144 -17.66 7.47 25.52
N ALA A 145 -17.50 6.83 24.36
CA ALA A 145 -16.43 5.87 24.11
C ALA A 145 -15.04 6.51 24.31
N MET A 146 -14.84 7.73 23.80
CA MET A 146 -13.58 8.45 24.00
C MET A 146 -13.31 8.81 25.47
N GLN A 147 -14.34 9.14 26.23
CA GLN A 147 -14.18 9.38 27.68
C GLN A 147 -13.73 8.12 28.44
N ASP A 148 -14.26 6.95 28.05
CA ASP A 148 -13.80 5.68 28.59
C ASP A 148 -12.38 5.35 28.13
N PHE A 149 -12.06 5.57 26.86
CA PHE A 149 -10.72 5.36 26.30
C PHE A 149 -9.65 6.24 26.95
N ARG A 150 -9.99 7.42 27.44
CA ARG A 150 -9.02 8.27 28.17
C ARG A 150 -8.46 7.57 29.41
N LYS A 151 -9.24 6.73 30.08
CA LYS A 151 -8.77 5.98 31.25
C LYS A 151 -7.71 4.94 30.86
N GLU A 152 -7.92 4.26 29.72
CA GLU A 152 -6.95 3.32 29.17
C GLU A 152 -5.67 4.05 28.73
N LEU A 153 -5.83 5.15 27.98
CA LEU A 153 -4.70 5.98 27.50
C LEU A 153 -3.89 6.57 28.68
N ASP A 154 -4.57 6.98 29.76
CA ASP A 154 -3.90 7.47 30.98
C ASP A 154 -3.11 6.37 31.70
N CYS A 155 -3.48 5.10 31.49
CA CYS A 155 -2.74 3.93 31.98
C CYS A 155 -1.62 3.48 31.01
N GLY A 156 -1.45 4.13 29.88
CA GLY A 156 -0.47 3.76 28.86
C GLY A 156 -0.92 2.64 27.93
N GLU A 157 -2.23 2.40 27.84
CA GLU A 157 -2.82 1.39 26.96
C GLU A 157 -3.30 1.99 25.64
N ASP A 158 -3.33 1.17 24.60
CA ASP A 158 -3.77 1.55 23.26
C ASP A 158 -5.29 1.38 23.10
N VAL A 159 -5.89 2.23 22.25
CA VAL A 159 -7.32 2.15 21.91
C VAL A 159 -7.53 2.26 20.40
N ALA A 160 -8.67 1.78 19.90
CA ALA A 160 -9.00 1.84 18.49
C ALA A 160 -10.43 2.30 18.21
N PHE A 161 -10.60 3.15 17.21
CA PHE A 161 -11.87 3.38 16.53
C PHE A 161 -11.88 2.62 15.21
N VAL A 162 -12.79 1.66 15.06
CA VAL A 162 -12.96 0.85 13.86
C VAL A 162 -14.08 1.44 13.01
N ILE A 163 -13.74 1.92 11.82
CA ILE A 163 -14.62 2.74 10.99
C ILE A 163 -15.27 1.89 9.89
N ARG A 164 -16.60 1.74 9.95
CA ARG A 164 -17.40 1.10 8.91
C ARG A 164 -17.55 1.98 7.68
N LYS A 165 -17.88 1.34 6.56
CA LYS A 165 -18.10 2.04 5.27
C LYS A 165 -19.13 3.16 5.37
N GLY A 166 -18.69 4.38 5.08
CA GLY A 166 -19.56 5.57 5.06
C GLY A 166 -19.96 6.08 6.43
N ALA A 167 -19.26 5.69 7.51
CA ALA A 167 -19.50 6.19 8.86
C ALA A 167 -19.02 7.64 9.04
N LEU A 168 -17.94 8.03 8.36
CA LEU A 168 -17.43 9.40 8.35
C LEU A 168 -17.75 10.10 7.04
N SER A 169 -18.03 11.41 7.10
CA SER A 169 -18.26 12.27 5.94
C SER A 169 -17.41 13.54 6.00
N TYR A 170 -16.99 14.02 4.82
CA TYR A 170 -16.32 15.29 4.60
C TYR A 170 -16.73 15.83 3.24
N GLU A 171 -17.09 17.10 3.15
CA GLU A 171 -17.66 17.67 1.92
C GLU A 171 -16.58 18.09 0.93
N GLU A 172 -15.42 18.50 1.42
CA GLU A 172 -14.32 18.96 0.57
C GLU A 172 -13.47 17.81 0.07
N LYS A 173 -13.02 17.91 -1.19
CA LYS A 173 -12.13 16.94 -1.81
C LYS A 173 -10.81 17.62 -2.11
N VAL A 174 -9.71 16.93 -1.79
CA VAL A 174 -8.39 17.34 -2.24
C VAL A 174 -8.11 16.63 -3.56
N GLU A 175 -7.80 17.39 -4.60
CA GLU A 175 -7.39 16.88 -5.90
C GLU A 175 -5.85 16.87 -5.98
N TYR A 176 -5.31 15.77 -6.47
CA TYR A 176 -3.88 15.59 -6.63
C TYR A 176 -3.55 15.44 -8.12
N ARG A 177 -2.53 16.14 -8.58
CA ARG A 177 -2.06 16.09 -9.97
C ARG A 177 -0.54 16.17 -9.97
N ASN A 178 0.06 15.63 -11.03
CA ASN A 178 1.45 15.87 -11.39
C ASN A 178 1.53 16.14 -12.90
N ASP A 179 2.67 16.59 -13.37
CA ASP A 179 2.88 17.01 -14.77
C ASP A 179 3.46 15.90 -15.65
N ASN A 180 3.56 14.65 -15.16
CA ASN A 180 4.07 13.54 -15.93
C ASN A 180 3.08 13.15 -17.04
N PRO A 181 3.50 13.08 -18.31
CA PRO A 181 2.60 12.87 -19.43
C PRO A 181 2.20 11.40 -19.65
N MET A 182 3.02 10.45 -19.17
CA MET A 182 2.75 9.02 -19.40
C MET A 182 1.60 8.51 -18.57
N ILE A 183 0.83 7.59 -19.13
CA ILE A 183 -0.35 6.96 -18.52
C ILE A 183 0.03 5.54 -18.10
N ARG A 184 -0.32 5.13 -16.87
CA ARG A 184 0.03 3.81 -16.32
C ARG A 184 -0.43 2.65 -17.20
N GLU A 185 -1.67 2.68 -17.70
CA GLU A 185 -2.20 1.63 -18.55
C GLU A 185 -1.38 1.48 -19.84
N GLU A 186 -0.94 2.58 -20.46
CA GLU A 186 -0.07 2.52 -21.63
C GLU A 186 1.34 2.01 -21.29
N ILE A 187 1.89 2.42 -20.15
CA ILE A 187 3.16 1.87 -19.66
C ILE A 187 3.07 0.35 -19.53
N ILE A 188 1.99 -0.17 -18.92
CA ILE A 188 1.78 -1.61 -18.77
C ILE A 188 1.61 -2.29 -20.14
N ARG A 189 0.98 -1.63 -21.13
CA ARG A 189 0.85 -2.13 -22.50
C ARG A 189 2.22 -2.34 -23.15
N HIS A 190 3.13 -1.36 -23.01
CA HIS A 190 4.51 -1.47 -23.48
C HIS A 190 5.26 -2.60 -22.79
N ILE A 191 5.09 -2.76 -21.46
CA ILE A 191 5.68 -3.86 -20.69
C ILE A 191 5.18 -5.22 -21.18
N VAL A 192 3.87 -5.38 -21.39
CA VAL A 192 3.26 -6.61 -21.94
C VAL A 192 3.79 -6.96 -23.31
N GLN A 193 3.98 -5.95 -24.17
CA GLN A 193 4.55 -6.14 -25.49
C GLN A 193 6.02 -6.60 -25.42
N ALA A 194 6.82 -6.00 -24.57
CA ALA A 194 8.24 -6.35 -24.42
C ALA A 194 8.44 -7.72 -23.74
N SER A 195 7.66 -8.00 -22.68
CA SER A 195 7.74 -9.28 -21.95
C SER A 195 7.25 -10.45 -22.81
N GLY A 196 6.23 -10.24 -23.64
CA GLY A 196 5.61 -11.31 -24.43
C GLY A 196 4.98 -12.36 -23.51
N GLU A 197 5.55 -13.56 -23.50
CA GLU A 197 5.11 -14.68 -22.68
C GLU A 197 5.92 -14.83 -21.37
N ASP A 198 6.92 -14.01 -21.11
CA ASP A 198 7.66 -14.09 -19.85
C ASP A 198 6.74 -13.87 -18.64
N PRO A 199 7.03 -14.50 -17.48
CA PRO A 199 6.28 -14.30 -16.27
C PRO A 199 6.30 -12.85 -15.79
N ILE A 200 5.13 -12.29 -15.48
CA ILE A 200 4.96 -10.99 -14.83
C ILE A 200 4.39 -11.18 -13.44
N VAL A 201 5.03 -10.63 -12.43
CA VAL A 201 4.46 -10.47 -11.09
C VAL A 201 4.09 -9.00 -10.91
N SER A 202 2.79 -8.69 -10.77
CA SER A 202 2.33 -7.31 -10.63
C SER A 202 1.94 -6.96 -9.21
N THR A 203 2.07 -5.67 -8.88
CA THR A 203 1.59 -5.10 -7.62
C THR A 203 0.06 -5.09 -7.55
N THR A 204 -0.48 -4.84 -6.36
CA THR A 204 -1.93 -4.80 -6.10
C THR A 204 -2.63 -3.62 -6.78
N GLY A 205 -3.94 -3.68 -6.86
CA GLY A 205 -4.78 -2.55 -7.22
C GLY A 205 -4.98 -2.39 -8.74
N LYS A 206 -4.92 -1.14 -9.21
CA LYS A 206 -5.25 -0.81 -10.62
C LYS A 206 -4.24 -1.40 -11.61
N ALA A 207 -2.97 -1.47 -11.27
CA ALA A 207 -1.93 -2.03 -12.15
C ALA A 207 -2.22 -3.49 -12.53
N SER A 208 -2.59 -4.35 -11.58
CA SER A 208 -3.00 -5.73 -11.86
C SER A 208 -4.27 -5.80 -12.73
N ARG A 209 -5.21 -4.88 -12.52
CA ARG A 209 -6.46 -4.83 -13.29
C ARG A 209 -6.22 -4.38 -14.73
N GLU A 210 -5.37 -3.38 -14.94
CA GLU A 210 -4.94 -2.92 -16.26
C GLU A 210 -4.16 -4.00 -17.00
N LEU A 211 -3.24 -4.69 -16.33
CA LEU A 211 -2.51 -5.82 -16.90
C LEU A 211 -3.47 -6.93 -17.38
N PHE A 212 -4.46 -7.28 -16.54
CA PHE A 212 -5.47 -8.29 -16.89
C PHE A 212 -6.24 -7.89 -18.16
N GLU A 213 -6.79 -6.68 -18.21
CA GLU A 213 -7.58 -6.23 -19.36
C GLU A 213 -6.74 -6.05 -20.63
N ILE A 214 -5.48 -5.66 -20.53
CA ILE A 214 -4.56 -5.59 -21.68
C ILE A 214 -4.36 -6.97 -22.28
N ARG A 215 -4.16 -8.02 -21.45
CA ARG A 215 -4.08 -9.41 -21.94
C ARG A 215 -5.38 -9.86 -22.62
N GLU A 216 -6.54 -9.56 -22.03
CA GLU A 216 -7.86 -9.83 -22.63
C GLU A 216 -7.99 -9.17 -24.02
N HIS A 217 -7.69 -7.88 -24.10
CA HIS A 217 -7.74 -7.12 -25.37
C HIS A 217 -6.83 -7.68 -26.45
N ASN A 218 -5.67 -8.18 -26.05
CA ASN A 218 -4.68 -8.78 -26.97
C ASN A 218 -5.02 -10.24 -27.33
N GLY A 219 -6.06 -10.85 -26.74
CA GLY A 219 -6.35 -12.28 -26.90
C GLY A 219 -5.25 -13.18 -26.34
N GLN A 220 -4.49 -12.69 -25.34
CA GLN A 220 -3.39 -13.42 -24.70
C GLN A 220 -3.87 -14.20 -23.49
N SER A 221 -3.12 -15.24 -23.11
CA SER A 221 -3.39 -16.01 -21.91
C SER A 221 -2.98 -15.26 -20.66
N HIS A 222 -3.76 -15.39 -19.58
CA HIS A 222 -3.42 -14.87 -18.24
C HIS A 222 -2.45 -15.77 -17.45
N LYS A 223 -2.08 -16.92 -18.00
CA LYS A 223 -1.17 -17.87 -17.31
C LYS A 223 0.22 -17.29 -17.06
N TYR A 224 0.60 -16.25 -17.80
CA TYR A 224 1.90 -15.58 -17.69
C TYR A 224 1.99 -14.62 -16.49
N ASP A 225 0.86 -14.23 -15.90
CA ASP A 225 0.80 -13.15 -14.94
C ASP A 225 0.38 -13.65 -13.55
N PHE A 226 1.16 -13.30 -12.52
CA PHE A 226 0.74 -13.43 -11.13
C PHE A 226 0.25 -12.07 -10.64
N LEU A 227 -1.07 -11.96 -10.52
CA LEU A 227 -1.75 -10.72 -10.13
C LEU A 227 -1.91 -10.68 -8.61
N THR A 228 -1.04 -9.96 -7.89
CA THR A 228 -1.24 -9.83 -6.45
C THR A 228 -2.51 -9.05 -6.16
N VAL A 229 -3.42 -9.62 -5.39
CA VAL A 229 -4.68 -8.97 -5.02
C VAL A 229 -4.57 -8.17 -3.72
N GLY A 230 -3.67 -8.57 -2.84
CA GLY A 230 -3.36 -7.92 -1.56
C GLY A 230 -1.87 -7.95 -1.26
N SER A 231 -1.49 -7.78 0.01
CA SER A 231 -0.08 -7.84 0.43
C SER A 231 0.80 -6.82 -0.32
N MET A 232 0.39 -5.56 -0.32
CA MET A 232 1.10 -4.46 -0.96
C MET A 232 2.58 -4.42 -0.52
N GLY A 233 3.48 -4.19 -1.48
CA GLY A 233 4.92 -4.10 -1.23
C GLY A 233 5.70 -5.43 -1.28
N HIS A 234 5.04 -6.55 -1.60
CA HIS A 234 5.69 -7.86 -1.65
C HIS A 234 5.92 -8.42 -3.07
N SER A 235 5.44 -7.75 -4.11
CA SER A 235 5.55 -8.21 -5.51
C SER A 235 6.99 -8.43 -5.93
N SER A 236 7.91 -7.55 -5.58
CA SER A 236 9.33 -7.69 -5.89
C SER A 236 9.96 -8.92 -5.22
N SER A 237 9.60 -9.22 -3.98
CA SER A 237 10.06 -10.43 -3.28
C SER A 237 9.49 -11.71 -3.87
N ILE A 238 8.22 -11.69 -4.31
CA ILE A 238 7.58 -12.82 -5.02
C ILE A 238 8.30 -13.05 -6.35
N ALA A 239 8.55 -11.99 -7.13
CA ALA A 239 9.27 -12.05 -8.40
C ALA A 239 10.69 -12.58 -8.22
N LEU A 240 11.41 -12.14 -7.17
CA LEU A 240 12.72 -12.68 -6.81
C LEU A 240 12.66 -14.19 -6.57
N GLY A 241 11.68 -14.65 -5.78
CA GLY A 241 11.49 -16.08 -5.53
C GLY A 241 11.30 -16.90 -6.79
N VAL A 242 10.54 -16.36 -7.78
CA VAL A 242 10.36 -17.00 -9.10
C VAL A 242 11.66 -16.95 -9.90
N ALA A 243 12.33 -15.81 -10.00
CA ALA A 243 13.54 -15.62 -10.78
C ALA A 243 14.68 -16.55 -10.35
N VAL A 244 14.90 -16.69 -9.04
CA VAL A 244 15.94 -17.58 -8.50
C VAL A 244 15.67 -19.06 -8.80
N GLN A 245 14.39 -19.47 -8.84
CA GLN A 245 14.01 -20.86 -9.11
C GLN A 245 13.87 -21.17 -10.62
N LYS A 246 13.85 -20.13 -11.46
CA LYS A 246 13.73 -20.24 -12.93
C LYS A 246 14.81 -19.42 -13.63
N PRO A 247 16.10 -19.77 -13.44
CA PRO A 247 17.22 -18.93 -13.91
C PRO A 247 17.30 -18.78 -15.43
N GLY A 248 16.71 -19.71 -16.19
CA GLY A 248 16.65 -19.65 -17.65
C GLY A 248 15.45 -18.87 -18.19
N THR A 249 14.66 -18.21 -17.34
CA THR A 249 13.43 -17.50 -17.73
C THR A 249 13.48 -16.06 -17.22
N LYS A 250 13.28 -15.09 -18.10
CA LYS A 250 13.19 -13.68 -17.69
C LYS A 250 11.91 -13.47 -16.87
N VAL A 251 12.04 -12.82 -15.71
CA VAL A 251 10.92 -12.52 -14.80
C VAL A 251 10.77 -11.02 -14.65
N TRP A 252 9.56 -10.53 -14.88
CA TRP A 252 9.21 -9.11 -14.80
C TRP A 252 8.42 -8.85 -13.52
N CYS A 253 8.85 -7.84 -12.75
CA CYS A 253 8.09 -7.31 -11.63
C CYS A 253 7.54 -5.93 -12.00
N VAL A 254 6.23 -5.78 -11.99
CA VAL A 254 5.57 -4.47 -12.15
C VAL A 254 5.11 -4.01 -10.78
N ASP A 255 5.76 -2.98 -10.25
CA ASP A 255 5.51 -2.46 -8.92
C ASP A 255 5.05 -0.99 -8.96
N GLY A 256 4.57 -0.46 -7.86
CA GLY A 256 4.22 0.95 -7.68
C GLY A 256 5.15 1.62 -6.66
N ASP A 257 5.28 2.92 -6.74
CA ASP A 257 6.12 3.70 -5.83
C ASP A 257 5.73 3.52 -4.36
N GLY A 258 4.44 3.61 -4.03
CA GLY A 258 3.95 3.37 -2.67
C GLY A 258 4.17 1.94 -2.19
N ALA A 259 4.12 0.95 -3.09
CA ALA A 259 4.36 -0.45 -2.77
C ALA A 259 5.85 -0.70 -2.47
N VAL A 260 6.74 -0.19 -3.31
CA VAL A 260 8.19 -0.27 -3.07
C VAL A 260 8.57 0.38 -1.73
N LEU A 261 8.02 1.56 -1.45
CA LEU A 261 8.28 2.28 -0.20
C LEU A 261 7.83 1.50 1.03
N MET A 262 6.71 0.77 0.94
CA MET A 262 6.14 0.04 2.07
C MET A 262 7.12 -1.02 2.63
N HIS A 263 7.85 -1.71 1.76
CA HIS A 263 8.83 -2.73 2.11
C HIS A 263 10.18 -2.53 1.39
N MET A 264 10.68 -1.31 1.37
CA MET A 264 11.87 -0.90 0.60
C MET A 264 13.13 -1.73 0.94
N GLY A 265 13.20 -2.32 2.14
CA GLY A 265 14.26 -3.27 2.50
C GLY A 265 14.39 -4.47 1.55
N SER A 266 13.32 -4.83 0.83
CA SER A 266 13.37 -5.87 -0.20
C SER A 266 14.36 -5.54 -1.32
N MET A 267 14.54 -4.25 -1.66
CA MET A 267 15.50 -3.82 -2.69
C MET A 267 16.94 -4.22 -2.33
N ALA A 268 17.32 -4.11 -1.06
CA ALA A 268 18.63 -4.54 -0.61
C ALA A 268 18.83 -6.07 -0.76
N VAL A 269 17.76 -6.85 -0.52
CA VAL A 269 17.80 -8.31 -0.73
C VAL A 269 17.91 -8.64 -2.22
N LEU A 270 17.15 -7.96 -3.07
CA LEU A 270 17.21 -8.13 -4.53
C LEU A 270 18.62 -7.80 -5.06
N GLY A 271 19.15 -6.64 -4.70
CA GLY A 271 20.49 -6.22 -5.14
C GLY A 271 21.60 -7.13 -4.61
N SER A 272 21.49 -7.62 -3.38
CA SER A 272 22.44 -8.59 -2.81
C SER A 272 22.36 -9.97 -3.48
N THR A 273 21.15 -10.40 -3.90
CA THR A 273 20.95 -11.66 -4.62
C THR A 273 21.34 -11.52 -6.10
N ALA A 274 21.10 -10.34 -6.68
CA ALA A 274 21.42 -9.94 -8.06
C ALA A 274 21.04 -10.99 -9.12
N PRO A 275 19.78 -11.45 -9.20
CA PRO A 275 19.36 -12.43 -10.20
C PRO A 275 19.54 -11.85 -11.61
N GLU A 276 20.23 -12.57 -12.49
CA GLU A 276 20.55 -12.11 -13.86
C GLU A 276 19.31 -12.00 -14.77
N ASN A 277 18.25 -12.66 -14.38
CA ASN A 277 17.02 -12.82 -15.17
C ASN A 277 15.83 -11.98 -14.67
N MET A 278 16.03 -10.94 -13.83
CA MET A 278 14.93 -10.18 -13.28
C MET A 278 14.94 -8.71 -13.70
N VAL A 279 13.75 -8.22 -14.09
CA VAL A 279 13.49 -6.81 -14.38
C VAL A 279 12.47 -6.28 -13.36
N HIS A 280 12.87 -5.30 -12.55
CA HIS A 280 12.03 -4.63 -11.56
C HIS A 280 11.62 -3.25 -12.07
N ILE A 281 10.36 -3.10 -12.46
CA ILE A 281 9.79 -1.87 -13.01
C ILE A 281 8.93 -1.22 -11.93
N VAL A 282 9.20 0.04 -11.61
CA VAL A 282 8.46 0.83 -10.64
C VAL A 282 7.72 1.95 -11.35
N ILE A 283 6.41 1.85 -11.43
CA ILE A 283 5.55 2.89 -11.97
C ILE A 283 5.33 3.93 -10.87
N ASN A 284 5.95 5.10 -11.03
CA ASN A 284 5.98 6.16 -10.04
C ASN A 284 5.08 7.33 -10.46
N ASN A 285 3.90 7.42 -9.85
CA ASN A 285 3.02 8.58 -9.98
C ASN A 285 3.07 9.52 -8.76
N GLY A 286 3.86 9.19 -7.74
CA GLY A 286 3.99 9.97 -6.51
C GLY A 286 2.76 9.95 -5.62
N ALA A 287 1.84 8.98 -5.78
CA ALA A 287 0.54 9.04 -5.13
C ALA A 287 -0.04 7.67 -4.74
N HIS A 288 -0.75 7.63 -3.62
CA HIS A 288 -1.64 6.54 -3.21
C HIS A 288 -2.97 6.62 -4.00
N GLU A 289 -2.90 6.39 -5.31
CA GLU A 289 -3.99 6.67 -6.24
C GLU A 289 -5.27 5.88 -5.95
N THR A 290 -5.17 4.61 -5.58
CA THR A 290 -6.34 3.74 -5.32
C THR A 290 -7.16 4.17 -4.10
N VAL A 291 -6.58 4.96 -3.22
CA VAL A 291 -7.19 5.36 -1.94
C VAL A 291 -7.42 6.87 -1.83
N GLY A 292 -7.30 7.61 -2.92
CA GLY A 292 -7.67 9.02 -2.98
C GLY A 292 -6.61 9.94 -3.58
N GLY A 293 -5.40 9.44 -3.85
CA GLY A 293 -4.34 10.22 -4.53
C GLY A 293 -3.42 11.00 -3.59
N MET A 294 -3.47 10.75 -2.27
CA MET A 294 -2.54 11.38 -1.32
C MET A 294 -1.09 11.08 -1.73
N PRO A 295 -0.18 12.07 -1.56
CA PRO A 295 1.19 11.91 -2.03
C PRO A 295 1.95 10.83 -1.27
N THR A 296 2.79 10.10 -1.99
CA THR A 296 3.86 9.30 -1.41
C THR A 296 5.12 10.14 -1.26
N VAL A 297 6.09 9.65 -0.50
CA VAL A 297 7.42 10.31 -0.40
C VAL A 297 8.30 10.06 -1.63
N ALA A 298 7.85 9.28 -2.61
CA ALA A 298 8.61 8.94 -3.82
C ALA A 298 9.00 10.17 -4.66
N ALA A 299 8.21 11.25 -4.58
CA ALA A 299 8.55 12.51 -5.25
C ALA A 299 9.76 13.24 -4.62
N ASN A 300 10.14 12.90 -3.39
CA ASN A 300 11.18 13.57 -2.61
C ASN A 300 12.48 12.78 -2.51
N ILE A 301 12.55 11.61 -3.15
CA ILE A 301 13.71 10.71 -3.11
C ILE A 301 14.11 10.28 -4.52
N ASP A 302 15.34 9.81 -4.67
CA ASP A 302 15.87 9.25 -5.91
C ASP A 302 15.87 7.71 -5.82
N LEU A 303 14.82 7.08 -6.38
CA LEU A 303 14.68 5.62 -6.38
C LEU A 303 15.76 4.93 -7.22
N VAL A 304 16.28 5.58 -8.26
CA VAL A 304 17.37 5.04 -9.09
C VAL A 304 18.67 4.99 -8.30
N ALA A 305 19.01 6.08 -7.61
CA ALA A 305 20.18 6.12 -6.72
C ALA A 305 20.06 5.08 -5.58
N ILE A 306 18.86 4.91 -4.99
CA ILE A 306 18.59 3.91 -3.97
C ILE A 306 18.78 2.50 -4.53
N ALA A 307 18.25 2.20 -5.72
CA ALA A 307 18.44 0.90 -6.37
C ALA A 307 19.93 0.61 -6.60
N GLY A 308 20.69 1.57 -7.13
CA GLY A 308 22.14 1.46 -7.31
C GLY A 308 22.87 1.21 -5.98
N ALA A 309 22.53 1.95 -4.93
CA ALA A 309 23.10 1.76 -3.59
C ALA A 309 22.74 0.40 -2.96
N CYS A 310 21.59 -0.16 -3.32
CA CYS A 310 21.18 -1.52 -2.93
C CYS A 310 21.89 -2.62 -3.72
N GLY A 311 22.66 -2.30 -4.77
CA GLY A 311 23.42 -3.27 -5.54
C GLY A 311 22.78 -3.70 -6.86
N TYR A 312 21.77 -2.96 -7.37
CA TYR A 312 21.27 -3.19 -8.73
C TYR A 312 22.33 -2.73 -9.73
N PRO A 313 22.82 -3.61 -10.61
CA PRO A 313 23.87 -3.25 -11.57
C PRO A 313 23.37 -2.29 -12.67
N ASN A 314 22.06 -2.27 -12.91
CA ASN A 314 21.41 -1.39 -13.87
C ASN A 314 20.21 -0.73 -13.22
N ALA A 315 20.19 0.59 -13.18
CA ALA A 315 19.08 1.37 -12.64
C ALA A 315 18.91 2.65 -13.47
N VAL A 316 17.70 2.86 -13.99
CA VAL A 316 17.38 4.00 -14.85
C VAL A 316 16.01 4.58 -14.50
N SER A 317 15.81 5.88 -14.78
CA SER A 317 14.51 6.54 -14.74
C SER A 317 14.13 6.97 -16.15
N VAL A 318 12.87 6.76 -16.54
CA VAL A 318 12.34 7.11 -17.86
C VAL A 318 11.10 7.99 -17.71
N THR A 319 10.93 8.92 -18.66
CA THR A 319 9.89 9.95 -18.67
C THR A 319 9.10 9.99 -19.97
N THR A 320 9.54 9.25 -21.00
CA THR A 320 8.87 9.12 -22.30
C THR A 320 8.68 7.65 -22.70
N TYR A 321 7.75 7.40 -23.61
CA TYR A 321 7.52 6.04 -24.12
C TYR A 321 8.70 5.54 -24.95
N GLU A 322 9.41 6.42 -25.66
CA GLU A 322 10.60 6.08 -26.45
C GLU A 322 11.76 5.63 -25.55
N GLU A 323 11.94 6.30 -24.41
CA GLU A 323 12.92 5.89 -23.40
C GLU A 323 12.51 4.54 -22.78
N LEU A 324 11.22 4.38 -22.45
CA LEU A 324 10.68 3.14 -21.90
C LEU A 324 10.93 1.97 -22.86
N ASP A 325 10.56 2.09 -24.11
CA ASP A 325 10.73 1.02 -25.12
C ASP A 325 12.20 0.62 -25.25
N ARG A 326 13.10 1.59 -25.32
CA ARG A 326 14.55 1.33 -25.40
C ARG A 326 15.04 0.54 -24.20
N GLU A 327 14.65 0.94 -22.99
CA GLU A 327 15.09 0.26 -21.76
C GLU A 327 14.42 -1.11 -21.57
N LEU A 328 13.15 -1.30 -22.00
CA LEU A 328 12.48 -2.60 -21.98
C LEU A 328 13.16 -3.61 -22.92
N VAL A 329 13.51 -3.17 -24.14
CA VAL A 329 14.27 -4.01 -25.09
C VAL A 329 15.63 -4.38 -24.51
N ALA A 330 16.37 -3.40 -24.00
CA ALA A 330 17.67 -3.65 -23.39
C ALA A 330 17.58 -4.59 -22.16
N ALA A 331 16.56 -4.43 -21.33
CA ALA A 331 16.34 -5.27 -20.14
C ALA A 331 15.96 -6.72 -20.51
N LYS A 332 15.23 -6.91 -21.61
CA LYS A 332 14.89 -8.24 -22.12
C LYS A 332 16.13 -9.05 -22.50
N GLU A 333 17.12 -8.40 -23.10
CA GLU A 333 18.35 -9.03 -23.61
C GLU A 333 19.46 -9.12 -22.55
N ARG A 334 19.39 -8.27 -21.50
CA ARG A 334 20.45 -8.13 -20.51
C ARG A 334 20.39 -9.25 -19.48
N ASP A 335 21.51 -9.95 -19.27
CA ASP A 335 21.68 -10.94 -18.20
C ASP A 335 22.17 -10.25 -16.91
N ALA A 336 21.32 -9.38 -16.36
CA ALA A 336 21.59 -8.69 -15.10
C ALA A 336 20.29 -8.11 -14.51
N LEU A 337 20.21 -8.09 -13.17
CA LEU A 337 19.13 -7.42 -12.45
C LEU A 337 19.01 -5.96 -12.91
N THR A 338 17.84 -5.59 -13.39
CA THR A 338 17.57 -4.26 -13.93
C THR A 338 16.43 -3.59 -13.18
N PHE A 339 16.63 -2.32 -12.80
CA PHE A 339 15.62 -1.45 -12.21
C PHE A 339 15.22 -0.37 -13.22
N ILE A 340 13.93 -0.22 -13.45
CA ILE A 340 13.38 0.84 -14.33
C ILE A 340 12.32 1.61 -13.56
N GLU A 341 12.62 2.86 -13.20
CA GLU A 341 11.61 3.79 -12.69
C GLU A 341 10.90 4.45 -13.86
N VAL A 342 9.57 4.38 -13.89
CA VAL A 342 8.76 4.99 -14.96
C VAL A 342 7.90 6.08 -14.33
N LYS A 343 8.20 7.35 -14.64
CA LYS A 343 7.41 8.49 -14.17
C LYS A 343 6.09 8.56 -14.92
N CYS A 344 4.96 8.60 -14.22
CA CYS A 344 3.65 8.70 -14.85
C CYS A 344 2.70 9.68 -14.16
N GLY A 345 1.64 10.04 -14.86
CA GLY A 345 0.55 10.86 -14.35
C GLY A 345 -0.31 10.12 -13.32
N ILE A 346 -0.99 10.88 -12.47
CA ILE A 346 -2.02 10.36 -11.58
C ILE A 346 -3.31 10.22 -12.40
N GLY A 347 -3.94 9.06 -12.39
CA GLY A 347 -5.22 8.82 -13.04
C GLY A 347 -5.35 7.39 -13.56
N ALA A 348 -6.59 6.98 -13.69
CA ALA A 348 -6.98 5.74 -14.37
C ALA A 348 -8.36 5.98 -15.00
N ARG A 349 -8.70 5.22 -16.03
CA ARG A 349 -10.05 5.28 -16.61
C ARG A 349 -11.09 4.78 -15.60
N GLU A 350 -12.29 5.34 -15.68
CA GLU A 350 -13.36 5.07 -14.71
C GLU A 350 -13.98 3.68 -14.89
N ASP A 351 -13.99 3.17 -16.11
CA ASP A 351 -14.59 1.89 -16.50
C ASP A 351 -13.65 0.68 -16.35
N LEU A 352 -12.49 0.85 -15.74
CA LEU A 352 -11.53 -0.22 -15.49
C LEU A 352 -12.18 -1.37 -14.70
N GLY A 353 -12.30 -2.52 -15.35
CA GLY A 353 -12.89 -3.73 -14.82
C GLY A 353 -12.06 -4.40 -13.71
N ARG A 354 -12.42 -5.62 -13.41
CA ARG A 354 -11.71 -6.48 -12.46
C ARG A 354 -11.38 -7.81 -13.12
N PRO A 355 -10.27 -8.48 -12.71
CA PRO A 355 -10.00 -9.84 -13.17
C PRO A 355 -11.21 -10.74 -12.96
N THR A 356 -11.56 -11.48 -13.99
CA THR A 356 -12.68 -12.45 -13.96
C THR A 356 -12.25 -13.80 -13.42
N THR A 357 -10.94 -14.05 -13.34
CA THR A 357 -10.35 -15.23 -12.69
C THR A 357 -10.20 -15.01 -11.20
N THR A 358 -10.47 -16.04 -10.40
CA THR A 358 -10.20 -16.03 -8.96
C THR A 358 -8.69 -16.02 -8.67
N ALA A 359 -8.29 -15.54 -7.50
CA ALA A 359 -6.89 -15.58 -7.07
C ALA A 359 -6.33 -17.03 -7.04
N LEU A 360 -7.17 -18.02 -6.71
CA LEU A 360 -6.78 -19.43 -6.71
C LEU A 360 -6.51 -19.93 -8.13
N GLU A 361 -7.38 -19.64 -9.08
CA GLU A 361 -7.19 -19.98 -10.50
C GLU A 361 -5.96 -19.28 -11.07
N ASN A 362 -5.77 -17.98 -10.78
CA ASN A 362 -4.59 -17.24 -11.21
C ASN A 362 -3.31 -17.91 -10.69
N LYS A 363 -3.25 -18.26 -9.40
CA LYS A 363 -2.11 -19.01 -8.84
C LYS A 363 -1.89 -20.34 -9.56
N GLN A 364 -2.94 -21.14 -9.78
CA GLN A 364 -2.84 -22.44 -10.41
C GLN A 364 -2.32 -22.35 -11.85
N ASN A 365 -2.88 -21.44 -12.63
CA ASN A 365 -2.49 -21.22 -14.03
C ASN A 365 -1.03 -20.75 -14.13
N PHE A 366 -0.61 -19.81 -13.27
CA PHE A 366 0.76 -19.33 -13.21
C PHE A 366 1.74 -20.44 -12.81
N MET A 367 1.40 -21.26 -11.82
CA MET A 367 2.23 -22.40 -11.41
C MET A 367 2.35 -23.46 -12.51
N GLU A 368 1.28 -23.76 -13.25
CA GLU A 368 1.36 -24.70 -14.37
C GLU A 368 2.27 -24.16 -15.47
N TYR A 369 2.13 -22.87 -15.80
CA TYR A 369 3.00 -22.22 -16.76
C TYR A 369 4.48 -22.26 -16.33
N LEU A 370 4.78 -21.98 -15.07
CA LEU A 370 6.15 -22.03 -14.57
C LEU A 370 6.80 -23.43 -14.61
N LYS A 371 6.02 -24.52 -14.75
CA LYS A 371 6.59 -25.84 -14.98
C LYS A 371 7.20 -25.98 -16.38
N GLU A 372 6.67 -25.21 -17.35
CA GLU A 372 7.17 -25.20 -18.73
C GLU A 372 8.41 -24.29 -18.86
N CYS A 373 8.63 -23.36 -17.90
CA CYS A 373 9.78 -22.45 -17.85
C CYS A 373 11.06 -23.14 -17.35
N ARG A 374 12.22 -22.69 -17.85
CA ARG A 374 13.56 -23.22 -17.52
C ARG A 374 14.21 -22.52 -16.34
#